data_b5b4238f4b02b17e9bcca3d730d492c7
#
_entry.id   b5b4238f4b02b17e9bcca3d730d492c7
#
_cell.length_a   1.000
_cell.length_b   1.000
_cell.length_c   1.000
_cell.angle_alpha   90.00
_cell.angle_beta   90.00
_cell.angle_gamma   90.00
#
_symmetry.space_group_name_H-M   'P 1'
#
loop_
_entity.id
_entity.type
_entity.pdbx_description
1 polymer ?
#
loop_
_entity_poly.entity_id
_entity_poly.type
_entity_poly.pdbx_seq_one_letter_code
_entity_poly.pdbx_strand_id
1 'polypeptide(L)'
;MKQISLHVYQSIDGCPTPSDKHFDAAVDASSCVLIDEETYLRIYMNHLGWPITAKETLVVTNGGIDLTENERVKFIQGDAVAELRQMKENGDGMVVAYGEEIGALLLDNGLADEIVVITVPVLVGGGEKALECGLNDGRTWVVRSSKVLEDGKIRTVYGRVCP
;
A
#
# COMPACT_ATOMS: atom_id res chain seq x y z
N MET A 1 -7.58 -9.08 -15.03
CA MET A 1 -7.85 -8.03 -14.05
C MET A 1 -6.63 -7.85 -13.13
N LYS A 2 -6.22 -6.63 -12.89
CA LYS A 2 -5.13 -6.37 -11.96
C LYS A 2 -5.55 -6.60 -10.52
N GLN A 3 -4.66 -7.14 -9.72
CA GLN A 3 -4.86 -7.34 -8.29
C GLN A 3 -4.13 -6.24 -7.51
N ILE A 4 -4.75 -5.73 -6.45
CA ILE A 4 -4.13 -4.74 -5.58
C ILE A 4 -3.79 -5.41 -4.25
N SER A 5 -2.50 -5.44 -3.95
CA SER A 5 -1.96 -5.95 -2.69
C SER A 5 -1.59 -4.76 -1.81
N LEU A 6 -2.31 -4.58 -0.72
CA LEU A 6 -2.04 -3.51 0.25
C LEU A 6 -1.00 -3.98 1.25
N HIS A 7 0.13 -3.30 1.31
CA HIS A 7 1.21 -3.62 2.24
C HIS A 7 1.16 -2.69 3.45
N VAL A 8 1.20 -3.28 4.64
CA VAL A 8 1.10 -2.57 5.91
C VAL A 8 2.27 -2.97 6.79
N TYR A 9 2.98 -1.99 7.32
CA TYR A 9 4.05 -2.19 8.30
C TYR A 9 3.57 -1.71 9.66
N GLN A 10 3.58 -2.59 10.65
CA GLN A 10 3.07 -2.25 11.97
C GLN A 10 3.90 -2.86 13.10
N SER A 11 3.84 -2.21 14.26
CA SER A 11 4.36 -2.72 15.52
C SER A 11 3.44 -3.79 16.10
N ILE A 12 3.86 -4.42 17.21
CA ILE A 12 3.03 -5.40 17.93
C ILE A 12 1.71 -4.77 18.37
N ASP A 13 1.73 -3.51 18.75
CA ASP A 13 0.55 -2.75 19.19
C ASP A 13 -0.21 -2.07 18.06
N GLY A 14 0.09 -2.40 16.80
CA GLY A 14 -0.68 -1.94 15.65
C GLY A 14 -0.36 -0.53 15.15
N CYS A 15 0.72 0.06 15.61
CA CYS A 15 1.14 1.40 15.15
C CYS A 15 1.97 1.31 13.87
N PRO A 16 1.93 2.35 12.99
CA PRO A 16 2.72 2.33 11.77
C PRO A 16 4.23 2.31 12.08
N THR A 17 4.97 1.54 11.27
CA THR A 17 6.43 1.48 11.30
C THR A 17 6.97 1.71 9.89
N PRO A 18 8.25 2.12 9.74
CA PRO A 18 8.83 2.33 8.42
C PRO A 18 8.89 1.04 7.60
N SER A 19 8.75 1.18 6.28
CA SER A 19 8.97 0.08 5.34
C SER A 19 10.46 -0.26 5.26
N ASP A 20 10.76 -1.45 4.73
CA ASP A 20 12.13 -1.95 4.63
C ASP A 20 12.34 -2.76 3.35
N LYS A 21 13.41 -3.57 3.35
CA LYS A 21 13.77 -4.44 2.21
C LYS A 21 12.66 -5.39 1.74
N HIS A 22 11.72 -5.74 2.61
CA HIS A 22 10.60 -6.62 2.23
C HIS A 22 9.61 -5.87 1.32
N PHE A 23 9.43 -4.57 1.56
CA PHE A 23 8.66 -3.72 0.66
C PHE A 23 9.37 -3.56 -0.67
N ASP A 24 10.68 -3.33 -0.67
CA ASP A 24 11.47 -3.22 -1.90
C ASP A 24 11.36 -4.48 -2.74
N ALA A 25 11.43 -5.66 -2.11
CA ALA A 25 11.25 -6.94 -2.82
C ALA A 25 9.84 -7.06 -3.41
N ALA A 26 8.81 -6.61 -2.70
CA ALA A 26 7.44 -6.61 -3.19
C ALA A 26 7.27 -5.67 -4.39
N VAL A 27 7.90 -4.50 -4.35
CA VAL A 27 7.92 -3.56 -5.48
C VAL A 27 8.57 -4.21 -6.70
N ASP A 28 9.71 -4.86 -6.52
CA ASP A 28 10.41 -5.53 -7.62
C ASP A 28 9.57 -6.63 -8.28
N ALA A 29 8.75 -7.32 -7.49
CA ALA A 29 7.87 -8.37 -7.99
C ALA A 29 6.56 -7.84 -8.58
N SER A 30 6.27 -6.56 -8.45
CA SER A 30 5.00 -5.95 -8.90
C SER A 30 5.10 -5.40 -10.31
N SER A 31 3.95 -5.07 -10.89
CA SER A 31 3.88 -4.36 -12.17
C SER A 31 3.76 -2.84 -12.00
N CYS A 32 3.31 -2.40 -10.86
CA CYS A 32 3.02 -0.99 -10.58
C CYS A 32 3.01 -0.75 -9.08
N VAL A 33 3.35 0.46 -8.66
CA VAL A 33 3.31 0.90 -7.27
C VAL A 33 2.22 1.96 -7.12
N LEU A 34 1.40 1.84 -6.08
CA LEU A 34 0.33 2.78 -5.76
C LEU A 34 0.56 3.33 -4.35
N ILE A 35 0.72 4.64 -4.25
CA ILE A 35 0.99 5.30 -2.98
C ILE A 35 0.18 6.59 -2.85
N ASP A 36 0.08 7.10 -1.63
CA ASP A 36 -0.47 8.41 -1.38
C ASP A 36 0.60 9.50 -1.45
N GLU A 37 0.15 10.76 -1.41
CA GLU A 37 1.01 11.92 -1.51
C GLU A 37 2.04 12.00 -0.40
N GLU A 38 1.62 11.76 0.83
CA GLU A 38 2.51 11.80 2.00
C GLU A 38 3.64 10.78 1.87
N THR A 39 3.31 9.57 1.44
CA THR A 39 4.31 8.51 1.20
C THR A 39 5.27 8.91 0.09
N TYR A 40 4.73 9.48 -1.00
CA TYR A 40 5.55 9.94 -2.12
C TYR A 40 6.56 11.00 -1.66
N LEU A 41 6.09 12.01 -0.94
CA LEU A 41 6.95 13.09 -0.47
C LEU A 41 8.03 12.59 0.49
N ARG A 42 7.67 11.70 1.39
CA ARG A 42 8.63 11.12 2.34
C ARG A 42 9.75 10.36 1.62
N ILE A 43 9.39 9.52 0.66
CA ILE A 43 10.37 8.75 -0.12
C ILE A 43 11.22 9.70 -0.97
N TYR A 44 10.61 10.66 -1.63
CA TYR A 44 11.30 11.63 -2.46
C TYR A 44 12.32 12.43 -1.65
N MET A 45 11.93 12.94 -0.50
CA MET A 45 12.80 13.73 0.37
C MET A 45 13.97 12.92 0.92
N ASN A 46 13.72 11.66 1.30
CA ASN A 46 14.76 10.79 1.85
C ASN A 46 15.82 10.40 0.83
N HIS A 47 15.46 10.38 -0.46
CA HIS A 47 16.36 9.94 -1.54
C HIS A 47 16.81 11.09 -2.45
N LEU A 48 16.40 12.34 -2.16
CA LEU A 48 16.67 13.51 -2.99
C LEU A 48 16.22 13.31 -4.45
N GLY A 49 15.08 12.65 -4.61
CA GLY A 49 14.49 12.32 -5.90
C GLY A 49 13.67 11.04 -5.81
N TRP A 50 13.06 10.64 -6.91
CA TRP A 50 12.24 9.44 -6.94
C TRP A 50 13.11 8.21 -7.24
N PRO A 51 13.25 7.26 -6.31
CA PRO A 51 14.18 6.12 -6.49
C PRO A 51 13.63 4.98 -7.33
N ILE A 52 12.29 4.86 -7.44
CA ILE A 52 11.65 3.75 -8.15
C ILE A 52 11.53 4.11 -9.62
N THR A 53 12.52 3.70 -10.41
CA THR A 53 12.60 4.03 -11.84
C THR A 53 12.22 2.87 -12.76
N ALA A 54 12.22 1.64 -12.24
CA ALA A 54 11.94 0.44 -13.03
C ALA A 54 10.44 0.14 -13.17
N LYS A 55 9.61 0.75 -12.35
CA LYS A 55 8.16 0.51 -12.29
C LYS A 55 7.40 1.82 -12.41
N GLU A 56 6.19 1.72 -12.95
CA GLU A 56 5.25 2.84 -12.94
C GLU A 56 4.76 3.07 -11.52
N THR A 57 4.71 4.33 -11.11
CA THR A 57 4.21 4.74 -9.80
C THR A 57 2.99 5.62 -9.97
N LEU A 58 1.89 5.26 -9.30
CA LEU A 58 0.67 6.04 -9.24
C LEU A 58 0.58 6.68 -7.86
N VAL A 59 0.42 8.00 -7.83
CA VAL A 59 0.31 8.78 -6.59
C VAL A 59 -1.07 9.40 -6.52
N VAL A 60 -1.86 9.04 -5.51
CA VAL A 60 -3.14 9.67 -5.25
C VAL A 60 -2.91 10.95 -4.47
N THR A 61 -3.38 12.06 -5.00
CA THR A 61 -3.15 13.39 -4.44
C THR A 61 -4.43 14.23 -4.44
N ASN A 62 -4.53 15.17 -3.51
CA ASN A 62 -5.62 16.14 -3.45
C ASN A 62 -5.35 17.40 -4.30
N GLY A 63 -4.23 17.43 -5.03
CA GLY A 63 -3.92 18.55 -5.92
C GLY A 63 -3.29 19.76 -5.24
N GLY A 64 -2.94 19.67 -3.97
CA GLY A 64 -2.38 20.79 -3.20
C GLY A 64 -0.88 21.02 -3.38
N ILE A 65 -0.21 20.21 -4.19
CA ILE A 65 1.23 20.31 -4.39
C ILE A 65 1.52 20.40 -5.89
N ASP A 66 2.42 21.29 -6.25
CA ASP A 66 2.93 21.40 -7.62
C ASP A 66 3.97 20.27 -7.85
N LEU A 67 3.47 19.10 -8.19
CA LEU A 67 4.28 17.93 -8.46
C LEU A 67 4.43 17.75 -9.97
N THR A 68 5.66 17.65 -10.43
CA THR A 68 5.95 17.44 -11.85
C THR A 68 5.89 15.95 -12.17
N GLU A 69 4.97 15.59 -13.07
CA GLU A 69 4.92 14.23 -13.60
C GLU A 69 6.19 13.94 -14.43
N ASN A 70 6.58 12.68 -14.41
CA ASN A 70 7.61 12.16 -15.31
C ASN A 70 7.08 10.88 -15.97
N GLU A 71 7.89 10.24 -16.80
CA GLU A 71 7.48 9.03 -17.53
C GLU A 71 7.05 7.89 -16.62
N ARG A 72 7.53 7.85 -15.39
CA ARG A 72 7.29 6.74 -14.45
C ARG A 72 6.38 7.09 -13.30
N VAL A 73 6.11 8.37 -13.08
CA VAL A 73 5.27 8.81 -11.97
C VAL A 73 4.07 9.57 -12.53
N LYS A 74 2.89 9.09 -12.20
CA LYS A 74 1.62 9.72 -12.59
C LYS A 74 0.84 10.08 -11.33
N PHE A 75 0.23 11.25 -11.33
CA PHE A 75 -0.58 11.73 -10.23
C PHE A 75 -2.06 11.56 -10.54
N ILE A 76 -2.81 10.95 -9.62
CA ILE A 76 -4.24 10.76 -9.72
C ILE A 76 -4.92 11.81 -8.86
N GLN A 77 -5.69 12.70 -9.49
CA GLN A 77 -6.46 13.74 -8.83
C GLN A 77 -7.96 13.51 -9.11
N GLY A 78 -8.80 14.09 -8.26
CA GLY A 78 -10.25 13.99 -8.42
C GLY A 78 -10.80 12.66 -7.94
N ASP A 79 -11.57 11.95 -8.79
CA ASP A 79 -12.19 10.68 -8.43
C ASP A 79 -11.20 9.51 -8.54
N ALA A 80 -10.37 9.37 -7.51
CA ALA A 80 -9.37 8.31 -7.45
C ALA A 80 -9.99 6.91 -7.45
N VAL A 81 -11.15 6.75 -6.81
CA VAL A 81 -11.83 5.45 -6.76
C VAL A 81 -12.23 4.98 -8.14
N ALA A 82 -12.81 5.87 -8.95
CA ALA A 82 -13.21 5.54 -10.32
C ALA A 82 -11.99 5.18 -11.17
N GLU A 83 -10.91 5.94 -11.07
CA GLU A 83 -9.68 5.66 -11.82
C GLU A 83 -9.05 4.33 -11.41
N LEU A 84 -9.02 4.02 -10.13
CA LEU A 84 -8.47 2.75 -9.63
C LEU A 84 -9.32 1.56 -10.05
N ARG A 85 -10.64 1.70 -10.08
CA ARG A 85 -11.53 0.64 -10.58
C ARG A 85 -11.26 0.38 -12.06
N GLN A 86 -11.11 1.43 -12.84
CA GLN A 86 -10.79 1.32 -14.25
C GLN A 86 -9.42 0.67 -14.47
N MET A 87 -8.43 1.06 -13.69
CA MET A 87 -7.09 0.46 -13.74
C MET A 87 -7.14 -1.04 -13.46
N LYS A 88 -7.93 -1.48 -12.49
CA LYS A 88 -8.07 -2.91 -12.16
C LYS A 88 -8.61 -3.72 -13.33
N GLU A 89 -9.52 -3.16 -14.12
CA GLU A 89 -10.13 -3.82 -15.27
C GLU A 89 -9.18 -3.90 -16.47
N ASN A 90 -8.16 -3.06 -16.51
CA ASN A 90 -7.26 -2.93 -17.63
C ASN A 90 -5.97 -3.73 -17.42
N GLY A 91 -5.87 -4.88 -18.09
CA GLY A 91 -4.68 -5.71 -18.06
C GLY A 91 -4.60 -6.62 -16.84
N ASP A 92 -3.46 -7.25 -16.68
CA ASP A 92 -3.17 -8.19 -15.62
C ASP A 92 -1.94 -7.71 -14.83
N GLY A 93 -1.71 -8.34 -13.69
CA GLY A 93 -0.56 -8.08 -12.86
C GLY A 93 -0.93 -7.69 -11.44
N MET A 94 0.09 -7.48 -10.63
CA MET A 94 -0.03 -7.11 -9.23
C MET A 94 0.38 -5.66 -9.04
N VAL A 95 -0.49 -4.88 -8.40
CA VAL A 95 -0.20 -3.53 -7.95
C VAL A 95 0.09 -3.59 -6.45
N VAL A 96 1.24 -3.09 -6.05
CA VAL A 96 1.61 -2.98 -4.64
C VAL A 96 1.22 -1.59 -4.13
N ALA A 97 0.37 -1.55 -3.13
CA ALA A 97 -0.08 -0.29 -2.52
C ALA A 97 0.53 -0.12 -1.14
N TYR A 98 0.90 1.10 -0.78
CA TYR A 98 1.49 1.42 0.51
C TYR A 98 1.16 2.86 0.90
N GLY A 99 0.79 3.04 2.16
CA GLY A 99 0.46 4.34 2.73
C GLY A 99 -0.82 4.28 3.56
N GLU A 100 -0.94 5.12 4.58
CA GLU A 100 -2.08 5.10 5.50
C GLU A 100 -3.36 5.57 4.80
N GLU A 101 -3.29 6.67 4.06
CA GLU A 101 -4.45 7.21 3.36
C GLU A 101 -4.88 6.30 2.22
N ILE A 102 -3.94 5.76 1.46
CA ILE A 102 -4.27 4.83 0.38
C ILE A 102 -4.85 3.53 0.93
N GLY A 103 -4.35 3.07 2.07
CA GLY A 103 -4.90 1.90 2.74
C GLY A 103 -6.37 2.07 3.10
N ALA A 104 -6.70 3.19 3.73
CA ALA A 104 -8.09 3.52 4.07
C ALA A 104 -8.97 3.61 2.82
N LEU A 105 -8.51 4.29 1.79
CA LEU A 105 -9.24 4.45 0.53
C LEU A 105 -9.55 3.10 -0.12
N LEU A 106 -8.56 2.22 -0.18
CA LEU A 106 -8.72 0.91 -0.80
C LEU A 106 -9.68 0.03 0.00
N LEU A 107 -9.57 0.02 1.32
CA LEU A 107 -10.42 -0.80 2.17
C LEU A 107 -11.86 -0.28 2.20
N ASP A 108 -12.05 1.02 2.31
CA ASP A 108 -13.37 1.64 2.36
C ASP A 108 -14.16 1.43 1.06
N ASN A 109 -13.47 1.24 -0.05
CA ASN A 109 -14.10 1.10 -1.37
C ASN A 109 -14.00 -0.32 -1.94
N GLY A 110 -13.53 -1.28 -1.15
CA GLY A 110 -13.46 -2.68 -1.57
C GLY A 110 -12.49 -2.95 -2.72
N LEU A 111 -11.43 -2.16 -2.83
CA LEU A 111 -10.47 -2.25 -3.94
C LEU A 111 -9.26 -3.13 -3.64
N ALA A 112 -8.95 -3.40 -2.37
CA ALA A 112 -7.82 -4.27 -2.00
C ALA A 112 -8.22 -5.73 -2.18
N ASP A 113 -7.40 -6.48 -2.90
CA ASP A 113 -7.60 -7.92 -3.13
C ASP A 113 -6.85 -8.76 -2.10
N GLU A 114 -5.79 -8.20 -1.57
CA GLU A 114 -4.90 -8.86 -0.63
C GLU A 114 -4.36 -7.82 0.35
N ILE A 115 -4.15 -8.22 1.59
CA ILE A 115 -3.45 -7.39 2.59
C ILE A 115 -2.24 -8.17 3.08
N VAL A 116 -1.06 -7.57 2.95
CA VAL A 116 0.19 -8.11 3.49
C VAL A 116 0.59 -7.27 4.69
N VAL A 117 0.60 -7.88 5.86
CA VAL A 117 0.99 -7.22 7.10
C VAL A 117 2.36 -7.71 7.52
N ILE A 118 3.30 -6.79 7.64
CA ILE A 118 4.62 -7.05 8.22
C ILE A 118 4.60 -6.51 9.65
N THR A 119 4.64 -7.41 10.62
CA THR A 119 4.66 -7.05 12.03
C THR A 119 6.09 -7.00 12.53
N VAL A 120 6.50 -5.82 12.96
CA VAL A 120 7.82 -5.58 13.52
C VAL A 120 7.74 -5.84 15.04
N PRO A 121 8.66 -6.60 15.62
CA PRO A 121 8.58 -7.00 17.03
C PRO A 121 9.00 -5.86 17.98
N VAL A 122 8.29 -4.75 17.91
CA VAL A 122 8.50 -3.57 18.78
C VAL A 122 7.16 -3.03 19.26
N LEU A 123 7.18 -2.29 20.35
CA LEU A 123 6.03 -1.54 20.84
C LEU A 123 6.31 -0.05 20.63
N VAL A 124 5.39 0.62 19.97
CA VAL A 124 5.51 2.06 19.67
C VAL A 124 4.81 2.90 20.73
N GLY A 125 3.63 2.46 21.20
CA GLY A 125 2.90 3.15 22.28
C GLY A 125 2.19 4.41 21.84
N GLY A 126 2.00 4.61 20.53
CA GLY A 126 1.28 5.77 20.00
C GLY A 126 -0.22 5.54 19.82
N GLY A 127 -0.94 6.59 19.45
CA GLY A 127 -2.36 6.52 19.16
C GLY A 127 -2.71 6.22 17.70
N GLU A 128 -1.74 6.27 16.80
CA GLU A 128 -1.97 6.01 15.40
C GLU A 128 -2.09 4.52 15.11
N LYS A 129 -2.96 4.19 14.17
CA LYS A 129 -3.10 2.81 13.66
C LYS A 129 -2.44 2.71 12.30
N ALA A 130 -1.71 1.63 12.07
CA ALA A 130 -1.10 1.35 10.77
C ALA A 130 -2.16 1.09 9.70
N LEU A 131 -3.31 0.57 10.09
CA LEU A 131 -4.39 0.23 9.21
C LEU A 131 -5.69 0.80 9.78
N GLU A 132 -6.25 1.82 9.11
CA GLU A 132 -7.53 2.41 9.44
C GLU A 132 -8.49 2.22 8.27
N CYS A 133 -9.76 1.97 8.60
CA CYS A 133 -10.83 1.98 7.60
C CYS A 133 -12.13 2.44 8.26
N GLY A 134 -12.97 3.12 7.47
CA GLY A 134 -14.26 3.60 7.94
C GLY A 134 -15.36 2.55 7.87
N LEU A 135 -15.16 1.49 7.08
CA LEU A 135 -16.10 0.41 6.94
C LEU A 135 -15.91 -0.62 8.04
N ASN A 136 -16.95 -0.81 8.83
CA ASN A 136 -17.00 -1.87 9.82
C ASN A 136 -18.16 -2.80 9.45
N ASP A 137 -17.99 -3.53 8.36
CA ASP A 137 -19.03 -4.43 7.84
C ASP A 137 -18.89 -5.87 8.36
N GLY A 138 -17.89 -6.12 9.19
CA GLY A 138 -17.65 -7.43 9.77
C GLY A 138 -17.14 -8.47 8.78
N ARG A 139 -16.67 -8.06 7.61
CA ARG A 139 -16.13 -9.01 6.63
C ARG A 139 -14.90 -9.69 7.19
N THR A 140 -14.85 -10.99 6.96
CA THR A 140 -13.73 -11.82 7.40
C THR A 140 -12.75 -11.99 6.25
N TRP A 141 -11.48 -11.75 6.52
CA TRP A 141 -10.40 -12.06 5.61
C TRP A 141 -9.84 -13.44 5.94
N VAL A 142 -9.31 -14.13 4.95
CA VAL A 142 -8.72 -15.45 5.11
C VAL A 142 -7.20 -15.32 5.21
N VAL A 143 -6.60 -15.91 6.24
CA VAL A 143 -5.14 -16.01 6.34
C VAL A 143 -4.67 -17.01 5.30
N ARG A 144 -3.90 -16.55 4.32
CA ARG A 144 -3.33 -17.40 3.27
C ARG A 144 -1.96 -17.92 3.64
N SER A 145 -1.18 -17.10 4.35
CA SER A 145 0.13 -17.51 4.85
C SER A 145 0.54 -16.66 6.04
N SER A 146 1.39 -17.23 6.89
CA SER A 146 2.01 -16.49 7.98
C SER A 146 3.40 -17.08 8.17
N LYS A 147 4.42 -16.22 8.18
CA LYS A 147 5.82 -16.66 8.18
C LYS A 147 6.66 -15.74 9.04
N VAL A 148 7.51 -16.32 9.86
CA VAL A 148 8.57 -15.60 10.57
C VAL A 148 9.73 -15.39 9.60
N LEU A 149 10.12 -14.13 9.38
CA LEU A 149 11.19 -13.77 8.47
C LEU A 149 12.55 -13.86 9.17
N GLU A 150 13.63 -13.88 8.40
CA GLU A 150 14.99 -14.02 8.93
C GLU A 150 15.37 -12.93 9.93
N ASP A 151 14.82 -11.74 9.75
CA ASP A 151 15.07 -10.59 10.64
C ASP A 151 14.13 -10.54 11.86
N GLY A 152 13.34 -11.57 12.08
CA GLY A 152 12.42 -11.68 13.22
C GLY A 152 11.06 -11.05 13.03
N LYS A 153 10.82 -10.40 11.90
CA LYS A 153 9.49 -9.86 11.56
C LYS A 153 8.54 -10.99 11.17
N ILE A 154 7.24 -10.73 11.26
CA ILE A 154 6.22 -11.69 10.83
C ILE A 154 5.51 -11.13 9.62
N ARG A 155 5.47 -11.91 8.54
CA ARG A 155 4.74 -11.58 7.32
C ARG A 155 3.46 -12.40 7.27
N THR A 156 2.33 -11.73 7.31
CA THR A 156 1.01 -12.38 7.21
C THR A 156 0.31 -11.87 5.96
N VAL A 157 -0.22 -12.80 5.17
CA VAL A 157 -0.97 -12.50 3.96
C VAL A 157 -2.43 -12.87 4.17
N TYR A 158 -3.29 -11.88 4.00
CA TYR A 158 -4.74 -12.04 4.07
C TYR A 158 -5.34 -11.90 2.68
N GLY A 159 -6.17 -12.84 2.29
CA GLY A 159 -6.95 -12.75 1.07
C GLY A 159 -8.43 -12.52 1.38
N ARG A 160 -9.17 -12.09 0.37
CA ARG A 160 -10.62 -11.96 0.50
C ARG A 160 -11.28 -13.33 0.57
N VAL A 161 -12.34 -13.41 1.35
CA VAL A 161 -13.28 -14.51 1.26
C VAL A 161 -14.07 -14.29 -0.05
N CYS A 162 -14.06 -15.27 -0.94
CA CYS A 162 -14.89 -15.20 -2.14
C CYS A 162 -16.35 -15.11 -1.76
N PRO A 163 -17.10 -14.15 -2.34
CA PRO A 163 -18.53 -14.06 -2.09
C PRO A 163 -19.29 -15.26 -2.64
#